data_c26970783bd1e0057cff3bce1a3993b7
#
_entry.id   c26970783bd1e0057cff3bce1a3993b7
#
_cell.length_a   1.000
_cell.length_b   1.000
_cell.length_c   1.000
_cell.angle_alpha   90.00
_cell.angle_beta   90.00
_cell.angle_gamma   90.00
#
_symmetry.space_group_name_H-M   'P 1'
#
loop_
_entity.id
_entity.type
_entity.pdbx_description
1 polymer ?
#
loop_
_entity_poly.entity_id
_entity_poly.type
_entity_poly.pdbx_seq_one_letter_code
_entity_poly.pdbx_strand_id
1 'polypeptide(L)'
;MAAVAGVVAVLALSGCSKSDSASGTITYGVDATYAPNEFKDDKGNPVGWEVELGNAIAEKLGKTAVFKIAVFDAIIPGVTGGKYDAGLSSFTDNAEREKVVDFVNYYQAGIQWATKIGNTVDPNNACGLTIAVQNGTYEVDDLKAKSKVCTDAGKAPIQQLGFDDQSMATQAAVSGRAAAVTADSPIVQYAVKQNSSKLELIGTPYESAPYGIAVAKDNSDLAKSIQKALQDLQADGTYASILDKWGVTAGAVDSITINGK
;
A
#
# COMPACT_ATOMS: atom_id res chain seq x y z
N MET A 1 75.15 4.56 44.28
CA MET A 1 74.08 5.22 43.50
C MET A 1 73.48 4.18 42.57
N ALA A 2 72.32 3.62 42.93
CA ALA A 2 71.66 2.58 42.19
C ALA A 2 70.39 3.20 41.58
N ALA A 3 70.28 3.17 40.26
CA ALA A 3 69.07 3.63 39.57
C ALA A 3 68.15 2.44 39.32
N VAL A 4 66.95 2.49 39.87
CA VAL A 4 65.87 1.51 39.67
C VAL A 4 65.06 1.97 38.45
N ALA A 5 65.07 1.21 37.40
CA ALA A 5 64.21 1.40 36.22
C ALA A 5 62.88 0.70 36.47
N GLY A 6 61.80 1.44 36.63
CA GLY A 6 60.43 0.90 36.71
C GLY A 6 59.87 0.66 35.33
N VAL A 7 59.50 -0.60 35.06
CA VAL A 7 58.76 -0.99 33.83
C VAL A 7 57.25 -0.77 34.11
N VAL A 8 56.64 0.15 33.39
CA VAL A 8 55.20 0.32 33.40
C VAL A 8 54.59 -0.56 32.30
N ALA A 9 53.90 -1.63 32.70
CA ALA A 9 53.13 -2.48 31.80
C ALA A 9 51.77 -1.82 31.50
N VAL A 10 51.59 -1.35 30.25
CA VAL A 10 50.31 -0.84 29.77
C VAL A 10 49.47 -2.04 29.34
N LEU A 11 48.48 -2.38 30.14
CA LEU A 11 47.41 -3.34 29.76
C LEU A 11 46.46 -2.63 28.79
N ALA A 12 46.57 -2.98 27.49
CA ALA A 12 45.60 -2.63 26.50
C ALA A 12 44.32 -3.45 26.73
N LEU A 13 43.31 -2.88 27.35
CA LEU A 13 41.96 -3.43 27.31
C LEU A 13 41.39 -3.23 25.88
N SER A 14 41.44 -4.31 25.11
CA SER A 14 40.68 -4.41 23.86
C SER A 14 39.20 -4.52 24.21
N GLY A 15 38.55 -3.38 24.40
CA GLY A 15 37.11 -3.31 24.44
C GLY A 15 36.55 -3.69 23.07
N CYS A 16 35.96 -4.88 22.95
CA CYS A 16 35.01 -5.16 21.88
C CYS A 16 33.84 -4.21 22.04
N SER A 17 33.89 -3.04 21.39
CA SER A 17 32.71 -2.26 21.14
C SER A 17 31.85 -3.09 20.19
N LYS A 18 30.78 -3.72 20.74
CA LYS A 18 29.60 -4.01 19.93
C LYS A 18 29.27 -2.70 19.24
N SER A 19 29.38 -2.68 17.94
CA SER A 19 28.79 -1.61 17.14
C SER A 19 27.26 -1.70 17.41
N ASP A 20 26.76 -0.86 18.29
CA ASP A 20 25.36 -0.52 18.29
C ASP A 20 25.07 -0.01 16.88
N SER A 21 24.40 -0.88 16.10
CA SER A 21 23.83 -0.48 14.81
C SER A 21 22.93 0.70 15.13
N ALA A 22 23.35 1.90 14.71
CA ALA A 22 22.57 3.10 14.90
C ALA A 22 21.16 2.82 14.40
N SER A 23 20.17 2.86 15.29
CA SER A 23 18.76 2.72 14.97
C SER A 23 18.38 3.89 14.05
N GLY A 24 18.51 3.68 12.74
CA GLY A 24 18.08 4.63 11.73
C GLY A 24 16.55 4.60 11.60
N THR A 25 16.02 5.49 10.80
CA THR A 25 14.61 5.45 10.39
C THR A 25 14.46 4.85 9.02
N ILE A 26 13.28 4.33 8.69
CA ILE A 26 12.80 4.10 7.34
C ILE A 26 11.55 4.96 7.14
N THR A 27 11.55 5.79 6.11
CA THR A 27 10.45 6.71 5.82
C THR A 27 9.58 6.16 4.71
N TYR A 28 8.30 5.90 5.02
CA TYR A 28 7.29 5.47 4.06
C TYR A 28 6.42 6.65 3.62
N GLY A 29 6.22 6.82 2.30
CA GLY A 29 5.11 7.60 1.76
C GLY A 29 3.83 6.77 1.78
N VAL A 30 2.73 7.33 2.31
CA VAL A 30 1.43 6.66 2.44
C VAL A 30 0.29 7.60 2.07
N ASP A 31 -0.78 7.07 1.48
CA ASP A 31 -2.06 7.76 1.36
C ASP A 31 -3.01 7.29 2.47
N ALA A 32 -3.10 8.05 3.52
CA ALA A 32 -3.89 7.67 4.69
C ALA A 32 -5.40 7.97 4.51
N THR A 33 -5.98 7.52 3.38
CA THR A 33 -7.42 7.61 3.05
C THR A 33 -8.03 6.28 2.61
N TYR A 34 -7.25 5.17 2.67
CA TYR A 34 -7.51 3.89 2.02
C TYR A 34 -7.80 2.77 3.06
N ALA A 35 -8.80 3.01 3.92
CA ALA A 35 -9.18 2.04 4.95
C ALA A 35 -9.68 0.69 4.37
N PRO A 36 -9.29 -0.46 4.97
CA PRO A 36 -8.60 -0.64 6.24
C PRO A 36 -7.07 -0.73 6.13
N ASN A 37 -6.50 -0.49 4.95
CA ASN A 37 -5.07 -0.69 4.67
C ASN A 37 -4.23 0.39 5.35
N GLU A 38 -4.46 1.67 4.99
CA GLU A 38 -3.85 2.84 5.62
C GLU A 38 -4.85 4.00 5.66
N PHE A 39 -5.12 4.50 6.85
CA PHE A 39 -6.06 5.61 7.07
C PHE A 39 -5.68 6.39 8.32
N LYS A 40 -6.38 7.50 8.57
CA LYS A 40 -6.14 8.33 9.75
C LYS A 40 -7.04 7.91 10.91
N ASP A 41 -6.44 7.81 12.10
CA ASP A 41 -7.20 7.77 13.34
C ASP A 41 -7.84 9.14 13.68
N ASP A 42 -8.60 9.20 14.77
CA ASP A 42 -9.24 10.45 15.24
C ASP A 42 -8.24 11.56 15.60
N LYS A 43 -6.96 11.22 15.77
CA LYS A 43 -5.86 12.17 16.06
C LYS A 43 -5.09 12.56 14.81
N GLY A 44 -5.45 11.99 13.65
CA GLY A 44 -4.79 12.25 12.38
C GLY A 44 -3.53 11.42 12.14
N ASN A 45 -3.24 10.42 12.98
CA ASN A 45 -2.11 9.52 12.77
C ASN A 45 -2.44 8.43 11.75
N PRO A 46 -1.49 8.02 10.90
CA PRO A 46 -1.67 6.87 10.04
C PRO A 46 -1.84 5.59 10.86
N VAL A 47 -2.87 4.81 10.54
CA VAL A 47 -3.18 3.48 11.11
C VAL A 47 -3.68 2.57 10.00
N GLY A 48 -3.77 1.27 10.27
CA GLY A 48 -4.22 0.26 9.32
C GLY A 48 -3.25 -0.92 9.27
N TRP A 49 -3.64 -1.98 8.57
CA TRP A 49 -2.80 -3.17 8.55
C TRP A 49 -1.48 -2.96 7.81
N GLU A 50 -1.42 -2.12 6.78
CA GLU A 50 -0.16 -1.77 6.12
C GLU A 50 0.75 -0.92 7.01
N VAL A 51 0.18 -0.04 7.83
CA VAL A 51 0.95 0.70 8.82
C VAL A 51 1.54 -0.24 9.88
N GLU A 52 0.77 -1.24 10.34
CA GLU A 52 1.28 -2.28 11.24
C GLU A 52 2.38 -3.13 10.57
N LEU A 53 2.17 -3.52 9.31
CA LEU A 53 3.16 -4.25 8.52
C LEU A 53 4.44 -3.43 8.32
N GLY A 54 4.33 -2.15 7.99
CA GLY A 54 5.47 -1.23 7.83
C GLY A 54 6.28 -1.07 9.12
N ASN A 55 5.61 -1.02 10.29
CA ASN A 55 6.28 -1.02 11.59
C ASN A 55 7.03 -2.34 11.83
N ALA A 56 6.40 -3.49 11.55
CA ALA A 56 7.02 -4.80 11.70
C ALA A 56 8.23 -4.99 10.77
N ILE A 57 8.13 -4.51 9.51
CA ILE A 57 9.28 -4.49 8.58
C ILE A 57 10.41 -3.64 9.15
N ALA A 58 10.12 -2.42 9.62
CA ALA A 58 11.12 -1.54 10.20
C ALA A 58 11.84 -2.19 11.40
N GLU A 59 11.09 -2.86 12.27
CA GLU A 59 11.66 -3.61 13.41
C GLU A 59 12.62 -4.71 12.95
N LYS A 60 12.26 -5.51 11.94
CA LYS A 60 13.15 -6.53 11.33
C LYS A 60 14.42 -5.92 10.74
N LEU A 61 14.33 -4.68 10.25
CA LEU A 61 15.48 -3.95 9.71
C LEU A 61 16.31 -3.24 10.80
N GLY A 62 15.94 -3.33 12.09
CA GLY A 62 16.56 -2.59 13.18
C GLY A 62 16.36 -1.07 13.08
N LYS A 63 15.25 -0.64 12.48
CA LYS A 63 14.90 0.76 12.21
C LYS A 63 13.58 1.15 12.90
N THR A 64 13.29 2.45 12.91
CA THR A 64 11.98 3.00 13.31
C THR A 64 11.24 3.44 12.05
N ALA A 65 9.99 3.02 11.90
CA ALA A 65 9.14 3.47 10.79
C ALA A 65 8.70 4.93 10.99
N VAL A 66 8.72 5.70 9.90
CA VAL A 66 8.18 7.06 9.84
C VAL A 66 7.24 7.14 8.65
N PHE A 67 5.95 7.37 8.90
CA PHE A 67 4.94 7.48 7.84
C PHE A 67 4.71 8.95 7.48
N LYS A 68 4.83 9.28 6.19
CA LYS A 68 4.60 10.61 5.63
C LYS A 68 3.37 10.57 4.74
N ILE A 69 2.32 11.27 5.16
CA ILE A 69 1.07 11.33 4.41
C ILE A 69 1.25 12.19 3.16
N ALA A 70 0.81 11.67 2.03
CA ALA A 70 0.78 12.34 0.73
C ALA A 70 -0.43 11.87 -0.07
N VAL A 71 -0.82 12.61 -1.09
CA VAL A 71 -1.78 12.10 -2.09
C VAL A 71 -1.15 10.94 -2.87
N PHE A 72 -1.97 9.96 -3.23
CA PHE A 72 -1.51 8.68 -3.78
C PHE A 72 -0.56 8.82 -4.97
N ASP A 73 -0.91 9.62 -5.96
CA ASP A 73 -0.13 9.81 -7.20
C ASP A 73 1.21 10.54 -6.99
N ALA A 74 1.40 11.21 -5.85
CA ALA A 74 2.66 11.87 -5.50
C ALA A 74 3.66 10.95 -4.76
N ILE A 75 3.27 9.73 -4.35
CA ILE A 75 4.12 8.87 -3.53
C ILE A 75 5.27 8.28 -4.36
N ILE A 76 5.00 7.66 -5.51
CA ILE A 76 6.05 7.11 -6.39
C ILE A 76 7.05 8.20 -6.84
N PRO A 77 6.61 9.40 -7.31
CA PRO A 77 7.52 10.52 -7.53
C PRO A 77 8.34 10.91 -6.29
N GLY A 78 7.75 10.83 -5.10
CA GLY A 78 8.45 11.07 -3.84
C GLY A 78 9.52 10.03 -3.52
N VAL A 79 9.29 8.75 -3.85
CA VAL A 79 10.26 7.65 -3.73
C VAL A 79 11.42 7.86 -4.72
N THR A 80 11.11 8.07 -5.99
CA THR A 80 12.16 8.28 -7.03
C THR A 80 12.95 9.57 -6.82
N GLY A 81 12.35 10.58 -6.18
CA GLY A 81 13.01 11.83 -5.80
C GLY A 81 13.73 11.80 -4.44
N GLY A 82 13.76 10.65 -3.75
CA GLY A 82 14.45 10.48 -2.46
C GLY A 82 13.78 11.19 -1.27
N LYS A 83 12.52 11.59 -1.41
CA LYS A 83 11.72 12.15 -0.31
C LYS A 83 11.28 11.10 0.70
N TYR A 84 11.04 9.87 0.21
CA TYR A 84 10.71 8.68 0.99
C TYR A 84 11.67 7.57 0.63
N ASP A 85 12.02 6.71 1.60
CA ASP A 85 12.82 5.50 1.34
C ASP A 85 12.00 4.46 0.55
N ALA A 86 10.70 4.39 0.83
CA ALA A 86 9.76 3.50 0.16
C ALA A 86 8.34 4.09 0.12
N GLY A 87 7.50 3.59 -0.79
CA GLY A 87 6.06 3.84 -0.82
C GLY A 87 5.31 2.60 -0.33
N LEU A 88 4.54 2.73 0.74
CA LEU A 88 3.71 1.66 1.27
C LEU A 88 2.26 2.15 1.31
N SER A 89 1.50 1.89 0.27
CA SER A 89 0.17 2.45 0.05
C SER A 89 -0.61 1.65 -1.00
N SER A 90 -0.71 0.34 -0.80
CA SER A 90 -1.53 -0.56 -1.63
C SER A 90 -1.24 -0.45 -3.13
N PHE A 91 0.03 -0.20 -3.52
CA PHE A 91 0.36 -0.02 -4.94
C PHE A 91 0.19 -1.33 -5.70
N THR A 92 -0.70 -1.36 -6.66
CA THR A 92 -0.72 -2.41 -7.69
C THR A 92 0.61 -2.40 -8.42
N ASP A 93 1.33 -3.53 -8.35
CA ASP A 93 2.51 -3.78 -9.17
C ASP A 93 2.07 -4.01 -10.62
N ASN A 94 2.48 -3.11 -11.50
CA ASN A 94 2.20 -3.18 -12.93
C ASN A 94 3.38 -2.69 -13.77
N ALA A 95 3.41 -3.09 -15.03
CA ALA A 95 4.52 -2.83 -15.94
C ALA A 95 4.85 -1.33 -16.14
N GLU A 96 3.86 -0.44 -16.02
CA GLU A 96 4.09 1.01 -16.15
C GLU A 96 4.84 1.56 -14.93
N ARG A 97 4.40 1.19 -13.72
CA ARG A 97 5.06 1.60 -12.48
C ARG A 97 6.44 0.94 -12.32
N GLU A 98 6.59 -0.32 -12.76
CA GLU A 98 7.89 -1.02 -12.77
C GLU A 98 8.96 -0.31 -13.64
N LYS A 99 8.59 0.58 -14.55
CA LYS A 99 9.58 1.37 -15.32
C LYS A 99 10.38 2.32 -14.43
N VAL A 100 9.81 2.75 -13.31
CA VAL A 100 10.38 3.82 -12.48
C VAL A 100 10.71 3.40 -11.04
N VAL A 101 10.07 2.34 -10.50
CA VAL A 101 10.35 1.75 -9.19
C VAL A 101 10.42 0.24 -9.28
N ASP A 102 11.01 -0.41 -8.27
CA ASP A 102 10.85 -1.84 -8.04
C ASP A 102 9.79 -2.04 -6.95
N PHE A 103 9.05 -3.15 -7.03
CA PHE A 103 8.01 -3.51 -6.05
C PHE A 103 8.40 -4.75 -5.27
N VAL A 104 8.33 -4.68 -3.94
CA VAL A 104 8.38 -5.87 -3.09
C VAL A 104 6.95 -6.31 -2.82
N ASN A 105 6.52 -7.40 -3.48
CA ASN A 105 5.14 -7.87 -3.45
C ASN A 105 4.82 -8.57 -2.13
N TYR A 106 3.71 -8.17 -1.49
CA TYR A 106 3.37 -8.64 -0.14
C TYR A 106 1.90 -8.99 0.05
N TYR A 107 1.02 -8.72 -0.91
CA TYR A 107 -0.42 -8.96 -0.81
C TYR A 107 -1.01 -9.06 -2.21
N GLN A 108 -2.25 -9.52 -2.35
CA GLN A 108 -2.95 -9.57 -3.62
C GLN A 108 -4.37 -9.03 -3.50
N ALA A 109 -4.76 -8.14 -4.38
CA ALA A 109 -6.11 -7.60 -4.45
C ALA A 109 -6.62 -7.58 -5.89
N GLY A 110 -7.92 -7.51 -6.04
CA GLY A 110 -8.56 -7.30 -7.34
C GLY A 110 -9.46 -6.07 -7.28
N ILE A 111 -9.83 -5.53 -8.43
CA ILE A 111 -10.79 -4.44 -8.55
C ILE A 111 -12.17 -4.93 -8.09
N GLN A 112 -12.88 -4.14 -7.31
CA GLN A 112 -14.26 -4.38 -6.93
C GLN A 112 -15.08 -3.10 -6.96
N TRP A 113 -16.38 -3.25 -7.21
CA TRP A 113 -17.32 -2.14 -7.24
C TRP A 113 -18.32 -2.23 -6.10
N ALA A 114 -18.81 -1.08 -5.66
CA ALA A 114 -19.98 -0.97 -4.79
C ALA A 114 -20.93 0.11 -5.31
N THR A 115 -22.20 -0.09 -5.05
CA THR A 115 -23.26 0.86 -5.40
C THR A 115 -24.18 1.09 -4.22
N LYS A 116 -25.01 2.12 -4.31
CA LYS A 116 -26.07 2.34 -3.34
C LYS A 116 -27.12 1.23 -3.44
N ILE A 117 -27.55 0.70 -2.29
CA ILE A 117 -28.60 -0.33 -2.21
C ILE A 117 -29.81 0.06 -3.04
N GLY A 118 -30.25 -0.87 -3.88
CA GLY A 118 -31.38 -0.71 -4.79
C GLY A 118 -31.04 -0.10 -6.15
N ASN A 119 -29.78 0.27 -6.41
CA ASN A 119 -29.33 0.62 -7.75
C ASN A 119 -28.93 -0.67 -8.51
N THR A 120 -29.11 -0.64 -9.83
CA THR A 120 -28.60 -1.69 -10.71
C THR A 120 -27.45 -1.12 -11.52
N VAL A 121 -26.23 -1.57 -11.23
CA VAL A 121 -25.03 -1.21 -11.98
C VAL A 121 -24.30 -2.49 -12.41
N ASP A 122 -23.99 -2.58 -13.68
CA ASP A 122 -23.16 -3.66 -14.23
C ASP A 122 -21.79 -3.07 -14.63
N PRO A 123 -20.68 -3.48 -13.97
CA PRO A 123 -19.34 -3.00 -14.32
C PRO A 123 -18.95 -3.26 -15.79
N ASN A 124 -19.56 -4.27 -16.44
CA ASN A 124 -19.31 -4.58 -17.84
C ASN A 124 -20.21 -3.77 -18.80
N ASN A 125 -21.19 -3.04 -18.30
CA ASN A 125 -22.11 -2.22 -19.09
C ASN A 125 -22.46 -0.90 -18.39
N ALA A 126 -21.44 -0.21 -17.87
CA ALA A 126 -21.56 1.06 -17.14
C ALA A 126 -21.54 2.30 -18.05
N CYS A 127 -21.81 2.14 -19.34
CA CYS A 127 -21.80 3.23 -20.34
C CYS A 127 -22.76 4.36 -19.94
N GLY A 128 -22.27 5.61 -19.95
CA GLY A 128 -23.02 6.80 -19.57
C GLY A 128 -23.19 7.02 -18.05
N LEU A 129 -22.77 6.07 -17.22
CA LEU A 129 -22.84 6.22 -15.78
C LEU A 129 -21.67 7.05 -15.24
N THR A 130 -21.91 7.73 -14.11
CA THR A 130 -20.85 8.40 -13.32
C THR A 130 -20.32 7.43 -12.30
N ILE A 131 -19.02 7.15 -12.35
CA ILE A 131 -18.33 6.23 -11.43
C ILE A 131 -17.28 7.00 -10.64
N ALA A 132 -17.36 6.92 -9.31
CA ALA A 132 -16.39 7.51 -8.40
C ALA A 132 -15.13 6.64 -8.30
N VAL A 133 -13.96 7.28 -8.30
CA VAL A 133 -12.66 6.62 -8.27
C VAL A 133 -11.62 7.53 -7.65
N GLN A 134 -10.60 6.97 -6.98
CA GLN A 134 -9.45 7.75 -6.55
C GLN A 134 -8.49 7.97 -7.72
N ASN A 135 -7.96 9.19 -7.82
CA ASN A 135 -7.01 9.58 -8.86
C ASN A 135 -5.70 8.79 -8.75
N GLY A 136 -5.08 8.46 -9.89
CA GLY A 136 -3.78 7.78 -9.97
C GLY A 136 -3.81 6.27 -9.67
N THR A 137 -4.98 5.70 -9.32
CA THR A 137 -5.14 4.26 -9.06
C THR A 137 -5.25 3.45 -10.34
N TYR A 138 -5.11 2.13 -10.24
CA TYR A 138 -5.26 1.21 -11.37
C TYR A 138 -6.70 1.18 -11.89
N GLU A 139 -7.67 1.43 -11.04
CA GLU A 139 -9.10 1.54 -11.39
C GLU A 139 -9.39 2.69 -12.37
N VAL A 140 -8.59 3.75 -12.37
CA VAL A 140 -8.70 4.82 -13.37
C VAL A 140 -8.43 4.28 -14.77
N ASP A 141 -7.46 3.38 -14.92
CA ASP A 141 -7.12 2.79 -16.22
C ASP A 141 -8.15 1.72 -16.63
N ASP A 142 -8.68 0.92 -15.68
CA ASP A 142 -9.81 0.02 -15.93
C ASP A 142 -11.04 0.80 -16.43
N LEU A 143 -11.39 1.90 -15.77
CA LEU A 143 -12.51 2.75 -16.21
C LEU A 143 -12.28 3.36 -17.58
N LYS A 144 -11.05 3.78 -17.92
CA LYS A 144 -10.71 4.26 -19.28
C LYS A 144 -10.91 3.16 -20.33
N ALA A 145 -10.43 1.95 -20.04
CA ALA A 145 -10.60 0.81 -20.93
C ALA A 145 -12.08 0.48 -21.16
N LYS A 146 -12.87 0.39 -20.09
CA LYS A 146 -14.32 0.17 -20.16
C LYS A 146 -15.05 1.31 -20.89
N SER A 147 -14.64 2.56 -20.64
CA SER A 147 -15.21 3.72 -21.34
C SER A 147 -14.93 3.68 -22.86
N LYS A 148 -13.72 3.21 -23.24
CA LYS A 148 -13.39 3.01 -24.66
C LYS A 148 -14.30 1.96 -25.30
N VAL A 149 -14.58 0.85 -24.65
CA VAL A 149 -15.55 -0.16 -25.15
C VAL A 149 -16.92 0.48 -25.38
N CYS A 150 -17.37 1.36 -24.49
CA CYS A 150 -18.63 2.07 -24.67
C CYS A 150 -18.62 2.95 -25.93
N THR A 151 -17.58 3.77 -26.11
CA THR A 151 -17.49 4.69 -27.27
C THR A 151 -17.31 3.94 -28.58
N ASP A 152 -16.53 2.84 -28.60
CA ASP A 152 -16.37 2.01 -29.79
C ASP A 152 -17.72 1.35 -30.21
N ALA A 153 -18.62 1.11 -29.24
CA ALA A 153 -19.97 0.62 -29.48
C ALA A 153 -21.01 1.74 -29.77
N GLY A 154 -20.57 2.99 -29.93
CA GLY A 154 -21.45 4.14 -30.17
C GLY A 154 -22.29 4.55 -28.96
N LYS A 155 -21.93 4.11 -27.75
CA LYS A 155 -22.60 4.49 -26.50
C LYS A 155 -21.90 5.68 -25.83
N ALA A 156 -22.58 6.31 -24.87
CA ALA A 156 -21.98 7.37 -24.07
C ALA A 156 -20.80 6.83 -23.23
N PRO A 157 -19.70 7.59 -23.09
CA PRO A 157 -18.56 7.18 -22.27
C PRO A 157 -18.94 7.10 -20.78
N ILE A 158 -18.18 6.33 -20.00
CA ILE A 158 -18.23 6.38 -18.55
C ILE A 158 -17.71 7.75 -18.08
N GLN A 159 -18.44 8.39 -17.17
CA GLN A 159 -18.03 9.64 -16.55
C GLN A 159 -17.21 9.30 -15.29
N GLN A 160 -15.91 9.50 -15.33
CA GLN A 160 -15.06 9.33 -14.16
C GLN A 160 -15.21 10.54 -13.23
N LEU A 161 -15.61 10.28 -11.98
CA LEU A 161 -15.64 11.28 -10.91
C LEU A 161 -14.44 11.03 -10.00
N GLY A 162 -13.30 11.68 -10.33
CA GLY A 162 -12.03 11.51 -9.64
C GLY A 162 -11.95 12.29 -8.33
N PHE A 163 -11.27 11.72 -7.35
CA PHE A 163 -10.97 12.30 -6.05
C PHE A 163 -9.52 12.00 -5.67
N ASP A 164 -8.88 12.90 -4.94
CA ASP A 164 -7.55 12.65 -4.36
C ASP A 164 -7.63 11.76 -3.10
N ASP A 165 -8.82 11.61 -2.52
CA ASP A 165 -9.12 10.90 -1.29
C ASP A 165 -10.16 9.80 -1.56
N GLN A 166 -9.81 8.54 -1.29
CA GLN A 166 -10.70 7.39 -1.51
C GLN A 166 -11.96 7.46 -0.67
N SER A 167 -11.89 8.00 0.55
CA SER A 167 -13.08 8.14 1.39
C SER A 167 -14.11 9.08 0.77
N MET A 168 -13.66 10.12 0.05
CA MET A 168 -14.54 11.03 -0.71
C MET A 168 -15.16 10.34 -1.93
N ALA A 169 -14.40 9.47 -2.62
CA ALA A 169 -14.96 8.65 -3.71
C ALA A 169 -16.06 7.73 -3.19
N THR A 170 -15.84 7.07 -2.05
CA THR A 170 -16.85 6.24 -1.38
C THR A 170 -18.09 7.05 -1.00
N GLN A 171 -17.91 8.25 -0.43
CA GLN A 171 -19.03 9.12 -0.07
C GLN A 171 -19.84 9.61 -1.28
N ALA A 172 -19.23 9.73 -2.45
CA ALA A 172 -19.95 10.06 -3.68
C ALA A 172 -20.96 8.95 -4.07
N ALA A 173 -20.62 7.68 -3.88
CA ALA A 173 -21.55 6.55 -4.08
C ALA A 173 -22.62 6.51 -2.96
N VAL A 174 -22.22 6.68 -1.70
CA VAL A 174 -23.16 6.71 -0.55
C VAL A 174 -24.23 7.78 -0.74
N SER A 175 -23.85 8.97 -1.18
CA SER A 175 -24.77 10.10 -1.38
C SER A 175 -25.59 9.99 -2.68
N GLY A 176 -25.23 9.09 -3.61
CA GLY A 176 -25.84 8.98 -4.94
C GLY A 176 -25.32 10.02 -5.95
N ARG A 177 -24.24 10.75 -5.64
CA ARG A 177 -23.54 11.63 -6.57
C ARG A 177 -22.84 10.84 -7.68
N ALA A 178 -22.42 9.61 -7.41
CA ALA A 178 -21.98 8.64 -8.38
C ALA A 178 -22.88 7.41 -8.35
N ALA A 179 -23.06 6.73 -9.49
CA ALA A 179 -23.82 5.51 -9.60
C ALA A 179 -23.13 4.34 -8.85
N ALA A 180 -21.81 4.34 -8.84
CA ALA A 180 -20.99 3.37 -8.11
C ALA A 180 -19.64 3.99 -7.75
N VAL A 181 -18.91 3.31 -6.86
CA VAL A 181 -17.49 3.52 -6.57
C VAL A 181 -16.71 2.27 -6.94
N THR A 182 -15.49 2.44 -7.41
CA THR A 182 -14.54 1.35 -7.66
C THR A 182 -13.25 1.60 -6.89
N ALA A 183 -12.69 0.55 -6.33
CA ALA A 183 -11.39 0.51 -5.66
C ALA A 183 -10.95 -0.95 -5.52
N ASP A 184 -9.82 -1.20 -4.88
CA ASP A 184 -9.38 -2.54 -4.53
C ASP A 184 -10.37 -3.25 -3.59
N SER A 185 -10.45 -4.56 -3.73
CA SER A 185 -11.45 -5.38 -3.03
C SER A 185 -11.46 -5.23 -1.50
N PRO A 186 -10.31 -5.15 -0.76
CA PRO A 186 -10.35 -4.93 0.68
C PRO A 186 -11.03 -3.61 1.06
N ILE A 187 -10.80 -2.59 0.26
CA ILE A 187 -11.31 -1.23 0.48
C ILE A 187 -12.82 -1.16 0.27
N VAL A 188 -13.28 -1.70 -0.86
CA VAL A 188 -14.71 -1.70 -1.19
C VAL A 188 -15.49 -2.56 -0.20
N GLN A 189 -14.96 -3.74 0.18
CA GLN A 189 -15.58 -4.62 1.17
C GLN A 189 -15.66 -3.94 2.54
N TYR A 190 -14.60 -3.27 2.97
CA TYR A 190 -14.61 -2.50 4.21
C TYR A 190 -15.61 -1.34 4.15
N ALA A 191 -15.61 -0.58 3.06
CA ALA A 191 -16.55 0.52 2.86
C ALA A 191 -18.02 0.07 2.93
N VAL A 192 -18.36 -1.06 2.29
CA VAL A 192 -19.71 -1.66 2.36
C VAL A 192 -20.03 -2.11 3.77
N LYS A 193 -19.10 -2.76 4.48
CA LYS A 193 -19.28 -3.17 5.88
C LYS A 193 -19.58 -1.96 6.80
N GLN A 194 -18.86 -0.85 6.62
CA GLN A 194 -19.08 0.39 7.37
C GLN A 194 -20.38 1.14 6.99
N ASN A 195 -20.88 0.91 5.79
CA ASN A 195 -22.08 1.54 5.25
C ASN A 195 -23.16 0.51 4.87
N SER A 196 -23.29 -0.56 5.62
CA SER A 196 -24.12 -1.73 5.29
C SER A 196 -25.62 -1.45 5.09
N SER A 197 -26.10 -0.30 5.55
CA SER A 197 -27.48 0.17 5.29
C SER A 197 -27.61 1.03 4.03
N LYS A 198 -26.51 1.32 3.34
CA LYS A 198 -26.48 2.28 2.20
C LYS A 198 -25.80 1.71 0.97
N LEU A 199 -24.77 0.89 1.14
CA LEU A 199 -23.98 0.32 0.05
C LEU A 199 -24.10 -1.19 0.00
N GLU A 200 -23.99 -1.73 -1.21
CA GLU A 200 -23.85 -3.15 -1.50
C GLU A 200 -22.73 -3.40 -2.52
N LEU A 201 -22.11 -4.57 -2.43
CA LEU A 201 -21.07 -5.00 -3.38
C LEU A 201 -21.70 -5.33 -4.73
N ILE A 202 -20.96 -5.08 -5.81
CA ILE A 202 -21.31 -5.51 -7.15
C ILE A 202 -20.31 -6.59 -7.57
N GLY A 203 -20.83 -7.79 -7.85
CA GLY A 203 -20.04 -8.91 -8.35
C GLY A 203 -18.93 -9.37 -7.40
N THR A 204 -17.93 -10.03 -7.97
CA THR A 204 -16.72 -10.48 -7.28
C THR A 204 -15.52 -9.67 -7.73
N PRO A 205 -14.41 -9.64 -6.96
CA PRO A 205 -13.17 -9.04 -7.40
C PRO A 205 -12.69 -9.63 -8.73
N TYR A 206 -12.11 -8.81 -9.59
CA TYR A 206 -11.56 -9.19 -10.89
C TYR A 206 -10.21 -8.48 -11.11
N GLU A 207 -9.44 -8.89 -12.14
CA GLU A 207 -8.10 -8.37 -12.43
C GLU A 207 -7.19 -8.32 -11.20
N SER A 208 -7.12 -9.46 -10.50
CA SER A 208 -6.29 -9.57 -9.30
C SER A 208 -4.81 -9.39 -9.65
N ALA A 209 -4.16 -8.50 -8.91
CA ALA A 209 -2.75 -8.16 -9.09
C ALA A 209 -2.04 -8.00 -7.72
N PRO A 210 -0.71 -8.16 -7.68
CA PRO A 210 0.03 -7.97 -6.43
C PRO A 210 0.01 -6.52 -5.97
N TYR A 211 -0.06 -6.31 -4.64
CA TYR A 211 0.41 -5.08 -4.02
C TYR A 211 1.91 -5.17 -3.79
N GLY A 212 2.62 -4.08 -4.06
CA GLY A 212 4.03 -3.98 -3.83
C GLY A 212 4.44 -2.74 -3.04
N ILE A 213 5.45 -2.90 -2.18
CA ILE A 213 6.15 -1.76 -1.56
C ILE A 213 7.07 -1.18 -2.64
N ALA A 214 6.81 0.08 -3.02
CA ALA A 214 7.60 0.77 -4.05
C ALA A 214 8.95 1.21 -3.49
N VAL A 215 10.04 0.84 -4.18
CA VAL A 215 11.42 1.22 -3.84
C VAL A 215 12.09 1.79 -5.09
N ALA A 216 12.94 2.80 -4.94
CA ALA A 216 13.67 3.36 -6.08
C ALA A 216 14.58 2.30 -6.72
N LYS A 217 14.65 2.28 -8.06
CA LYS A 217 15.41 1.24 -8.82
C LYS A 217 16.90 1.20 -8.51
N ASP A 218 17.47 2.31 -8.12
CA ASP A 218 18.88 2.40 -7.71
C ASP A 218 19.11 1.95 -6.26
N ASN A 219 18.06 1.57 -5.52
CA ASN A 219 18.13 1.08 -4.14
C ASN A 219 17.71 -0.38 -4.00
N SER A 220 18.27 -1.25 -4.87
CA SER A 220 17.97 -2.69 -4.88
C SER A 220 18.30 -3.40 -3.55
N ASP A 221 19.24 -2.87 -2.77
CA ASP A 221 19.62 -3.44 -1.48
C ASP A 221 18.50 -3.21 -0.43
N LEU A 222 17.83 -2.07 -0.47
CA LEU A 222 16.65 -1.83 0.36
C LEU A 222 15.50 -2.76 -0.04
N ALA A 223 15.24 -2.93 -1.34
CA ALA A 223 14.21 -3.85 -1.82
C ALA A 223 14.45 -5.28 -1.33
N LYS A 224 15.68 -5.80 -1.43
CA LYS A 224 16.06 -7.14 -0.92
C LYS A 224 15.93 -7.21 0.61
N SER A 225 16.30 -6.14 1.31
CA SER A 225 16.19 -6.08 2.77
C SER A 225 14.72 -6.12 3.23
N ILE A 226 13.82 -5.37 2.56
CA ILE A 226 12.38 -5.40 2.80
C ILE A 226 11.80 -6.79 2.46
N GLN A 227 12.21 -7.38 1.32
CA GLN A 227 11.82 -8.74 0.95
C GLN A 227 12.16 -9.74 2.04
N LYS A 228 13.42 -9.72 2.51
CA LYS A 228 13.88 -10.60 3.60
C LYS A 228 13.10 -10.36 4.89
N ALA A 229 12.85 -9.11 5.27
CA ALA A 229 12.06 -8.78 6.45
C ALA A 229 10.63 -9.34 6.36
N LEU A 230 9.96 -9.22 5.20
CA LEU A 230 8.64 -9.78 4.97
C LEU A 230 8.63 -11.31 5.02
N GLN A 231 9.65 -11.97 4.47
CA GLN A 231 9.83 -13.43 4.55
C GLN A 231 10.00 -13.88 6.01
N ASP A 232 10.75 -13.12 6.82
CA ASP A 232 10.90 -13.41 8.25
C ASP A 232 9.59 -13.22 9.03
N LEU A 233 8.78 -12.21 8.67
CA LEU A 233 7.45 -11.99 9.22
C LEU A 233 6.45 -13.07 8.80
N GLN A 234 6.58 -13.65 7.60
CA GLN A 234 5.81 -14.84 7.21
C GLN A 234 6.23 -16.05 8.04
N ALA A 235 7.52 -16.28 8.20
CA ALA A 235 8.07 -17.45 8.90
C ALA A 235 7.74 -17.46 10.39
N ASP A 236 7.69 -16.30 11.06
CA ASP A 236 7.37 -16.20 12.49
C ASP A 236 5.86 -16.00 12.78
N GLY A 237 5.02 -15.92 11.73
CA GLY A 237 3.57 -15.79 11.83
C GLY A 237 3.05 -14.35 12.05
N THR A 238 3.92 -13.36 12.18
CA THR A 238 3.52 -11.95 12.39
C THR A 238 2.70 -11.43 11.21
N TYR A 239 3.12 -11.74 9.97
CA TYR A 239 2.39 -11.37 8.76
C TYR A 239 0.96 -11.90 8.78
N ALA A 240 0.77 -13.19 9.02
CA ALA A 240 -0.55 -13.81 9.08
C ALA A 240 -1.41 -13.22 10.21
N SER A 241 -0.82 -12.96 11.39
CA SER A 241 -1.51 -12.36 12.53
C SER A 241 -2.01 -10.94 12.23
N ILE A 242 -1.23 -10.12 11.52
CA ILE A 242 -1.66 -8.78 11.10
C ILE A 242 -2.86 -8.89 10.15
N LEU A 243 -2.79 -9.75 9.12
CA LEU A 243 -3.89 -9.89 8.16
C LEU A 243 -5.17 -10.43 8.82
N ASP A 244 -5.06 -11.39 9.73
CA ASP A 244 -6.19 -11.96 10.47
C ASP A 244 -6.86 -10.92 11.36
N LYS A 245 -6.08 -10.17 12.11
CA LYS A 245 -6.56 -9.07 12.97
C LYS A 245 -7.45 -8.07 12.21
N TRP A 246 -7.09 -7.78 10.96
CA TRP A 246 -7.81 -6.82 10.13
C TRP A 246 -8.87 -7.46 9.21
N GLY A 247 -8.94 -8.79 9.19
CA GLY A 247 -9.90 -9.55 8.37
C GLY A 247 -9.62 -9.48 6.87
N VAL A 248 -8.34 -9.37 6.50
CA VAL A 248 -7.87 -9.24 5.11
C VAL A 248 -7.03 -10.43 4.64
N THR A 249 -7.22 -11.59 5.24
CA THR A 249 -6.46 -12.81 4.93
C THR A 249 -6.64 -13.32 3.51
N ALA A 250 -7.73 -12.94 2.84
CA ALA A 250 -8.03 -13.40 1.48
C ALA A 250 -6.98 -13.01 0.41
N GLY A 251 -6.20 -11.96 0.67
CA GLY A 251 -5.13 -11.50 -0.22
C GLY A 251 -3.73 -11.91 0.24
N ALA A 252 -3.61 -12.77 1.26
CA ALA A 252 -2.32 -13.28 1.70
C ALA A 252 -1.58 -13.99 0.56
N VAL A 253 -0.26 -13.79 0.48
CA VAL A 253 0.59 -14.45 -0.52
C VAL A 253 1.49 -15.48 0.13
N ASP A 254 1.77 -16.57 -0.58
CA ASP A 254 2.64 -17.65 -0.11
C ASP A 254 4.13 -17.27 -0.21
N SER A 255 4.48 -16.36 -1.11
CA SER A 255 5.86 -15.95 -1.36
C SER A 255 5.98 -14.44 -1.56
N ILE A 256 7.03 -13.86 -0.98
CA ILE A 256 7.40 -12.46 -1.17
C ILE A 256 8.36 -12.37 -2.35
N THR A 257 7.96 -11.65 -3.39
CA THR A 257 8.74 -11.52 -4.63
C THR A 257 9.12 -10.06 -4.88
N ILE A 258 10.03 -9.84 -5.83
CA ILE A 258 10.34 -8.50 -6.35
C ILE A 258 9.88 -8.47 -7.81
N ASN A 259 9.01 -7.50 -8.17
CA ASN A 259 8.43 -7.34 -9.52
C ASN A 259 7.78 -8.64 -10.02
N GLY A 260 7.03 -9.34 -9.17
CA GLY A 260 6.32 -10.57 -9.51
C GLY A 260 7.21 -11.78 -9.86
N LYS A 261 8.50 -11.73 -9.55
CA LYS A 261 9.51 -12.76 -9.94
C LYS A 261 10.10 -13.44 -8.73
#